data_192aac0f8516f2e15e5b0e7002336099
#
_entry.id   192aac0f8516f2e15e5b0e7002336099
#
_cell.length_a   1.000
_cell.length_b   1.000
_cell.length_c   1.000
_cell.angle_alpha   90.00
_cell.angle_beta   90.00
_cell.angle_gamma   90.00
#
_symmetry.space_group_name_H-M   'P 1'
#
loop_
_entity.id
_entity.type
_entity.pdbx_description
1 polymer ?
#
loop_
_entity_poly.entity_id
_entity_poly.type
_entity_poly.pdbx_seq_one_letter_code
_entity_poly.pdbx_strand_id
1 'polypeptide(L)'
;MRFRVGNVGNCIFVNDDQWNLNSNAALCDQDLFLAGTDTTSGTIEWAMAELLHNPEKMAKAQRELQEVLGKDGIVQESDISKLPYLQAIVKEAFRLHPPGPLLAPHKAESDVEIRVFTVPKNSQVLVNVWAIGRDPSTWSNPNAFVPERFLGCDIDVKGRDFELIPFGAGRRICLGLPLAHRMVHLILASLLHSYAWKLDDGMKPADMDMNEKLGLTLHKVQPLRAIPIKV
;
A
#
# COMPACT_ATOMS: atom_id res chain seq x y z
N MET A 1 33.48 -6.84 -2.57
CA MET A 1 32.24 -6.62 -1.82
C MET A 1 31.51 -7.95 -1.72
N ARG A 2 31.43 -8.58 -0.56
CA ARG A 2 30.71 -9.86 -0.39
C ARG A 2 29.40 -9.55 0.35
N PHE A 3 28.28 -9.53 -0.35
CA PHE A 3 26.98 -9.49 0.27
C PHE A 3 26.67 -10.86 0.86
N ARG A 4 26.40 -10.95 2.15
CA ARG A 4 25.72 -12.10 2.75
C ARG A 4 24.24 -11.75 2.85
N VAL A 5 23.43 -12.43 2.10
CA VAL A 5 21.98 -12.36 2.20
C VAL A 5 21.51 -13.52 3.05
N GLY A 6 20.93 -13.24 4.20
CA GLY A 6 20.23 -14.22 5.02
C GLY A 6 18.73 -13.95 4.96
N ASN A 7 17.91 -14.99 4.98
CA ASN A 7 16.47 -14.90 5.03
C ASN A 7 15.94 -15.58 6.29
N VAL A 8 15.19 -14.85 7.11
CA VAL A 8 14.48 -15.38 8.28
C VAL A 8 13.01 -15.05 8.12
N GLY A 9 12.23 -15.98 7.65
CA GLY A 9 10.84 -15.75 7.29
C GLY A 9 10.75 -14.65 6.21
N ASN A 10 10.03 -13.58 6.51
CA ASN A 10 9.86 -12.43 5.60
C ASN A 10 10.87 -11.30 5.82
N CYS A 11 11.97 -11.53 6.56
CA CYS A 11 13.03 -10.54 6.77
C CYS A 11 14.24 -10.84 5.90
N ILE A 12 14.76 -9.84 5.19
CA ILE A 12 15.97 -9.91 4.38
C ILE A 12 17.06 -9.07 5.06
N PHE A 13 18.26 -9.63 5.22
CA PHE A 13 19.42 -8.97 5.81
C PHE A 13 20.41 -8.60 4.71
N VAL A 14 20.79 -7.34 4.67
CA VAL A 14 21.85 -6.85 3.77
C VAL A 14 22.92 -6.16 4.60
N ASN A 15 24.16 -6.62 4.49
CA ASN A 15 25.30 -6.01 5.17
C ASN A 15 25.98 -5.02 4.22
N ASP A 16 25.84 -3.71 4.48
CA ASP A 16 26.56 -2.67 3.76
C ASP A 16 27.02 -1.57 4.72
N ASP A 17 28.33 -1.22 4.66
CA ASP A 17 28.98 -0.27 5.59
C ASP A 17 28.82 1.22 5.20
N GLN A 18 28.00 1.54 4.17
CA GLN A 18 27.93 2.90 3.62
C GLN A 18 26.54 3.52 3.61
N TRP A 19 25.98 3.86 4.79
CA TRP A 19 24.92 4.89 4.87
C TRP A 19 25.28 5.93 5.93
N ASN A 20 25.88 7.01 5.49
CA ASN A 20 26.16 8.17 6.32
C ASN A 20 25.00 9.17 6.18
N LEU A 21 24.05 9.13 7.12
CA LEU A 21 22.95 10.09 7.21
C LEU A 21 23.44 11.37 7.91
N ASN A 22 24.11 12.24 7.16
CA ASN A 22 24.27 13.63 7.57
C ASN A 22 23.04 14.42 7.14
N SER A 23 22.12 14.62 8.08
CA SER A 23 20.87 15.33 7.91
C SER A 23 21.05 16.84 8.03
N ASN A 24 20.87 17.56 6.92
CA ASN A 24 20.54 18.98 6.95
C ASN A 24 19.01 19.15 7.02
N ALA A 25 18.51 20.06 7.85
CA ALA A 25 17.08 20.32 8.05
C ALA A 25 16.31 20.62 6.74
N ALA A 26 16.98 21.22 5.74
CA ALA A 26 16.42 21.47 4.41
C ALA A 26 16.10 20.19 3.61
N LEU A 27 16.70 19.05 3.93
CA LEU A 27 16.37 17.76 3.32
C LEU A 27 15.08 17.17 3.90
N CYS A 28 14.74 17.48 5.16
CA CYS A 28 13.53 16.97 5.79
C CYS A 28 12.25 17.41 5.08
N ASP A 29 12.18 18.64 4.58
CA ASP A 29 10.98 19.13 3.89
C ASP A 29 10.82 18.44 2.53
N GLN A 30 11.91 18.25 1.79
CA GLN A 30 11.89 17.51 0.52
C GLN A 30 11.56 16.03 0.73
N ASP A 31 12.10 15.41 1.77
CA ASP A 31 11.82 14.02 2.12
C ASP A 31 10.35 13.80 2.48
N LEU A 32 9.73 14.75 3.21
CA LEU A 32 8.30 14.70 3.56
C LEU A 32 7.40 14.83 2.32
N PHE A 33 7.75 15.73 1.39
CA PHE A 33 7.02 15.86 0.12
C PHE A 33 7.13 14.59 -0.72
N LEU A 34 8.33 14.06 -0.89
CA LEU A 34 8.55 12.84 -1.66
C LEU A 34 7.84 11.65 -1.03
N ALA A 35 8.01 11.45 0.28
CA ALA A 35 7.41 10.35 1.00
C ALA A 35 5.87 10.40 0.99
N GLY A 36 5.28 11.60 1.13
CA GLY A 36 3.83 11.78 1.19
C GLY A 36 3.15 11.77 -0.18
N THR A 37 3.82 12.22 -1.24
CA THR A 37 3.22 12.34 -2.57
C THR A 37 3.28 11.02 -3.33
N ASP A 38 4.47 10.44 -3.45
CA ASP A 38 4.71 9.27 -4.29
C ASP A 38 3.98 8.03 -3.76
N THR A 39 4.05 7.78 -2.45
CA THR A 39 3.37 6.65 -1.81
C THR A 39 1.85 6.77 -1.89
N THR A 40 1.30 7.97 -1.70
CA THR A 40 -0.15 8.21 -1.74
C THR A 40 -0.70 8.08 -3.15
N SER A 41 -0.04 8.71 -4.14
CA SER A 41 -0.46 8.63 -5.54
C SER A 41 -0.35 7.20 -6.09
N GLY A 42 0.73 6.50 -5.78
CA GLY A 42 0.91 5.10 -6.17
C GLY A 42 -0.15 4.17 -5.57
N THR A 43 -0.53 4.38 -4.31
CA THR A 43 -1.63 3.62 -3.68
C THR A 43 -2.96 3.84 -4.38
N ILE A 44 -3.27 5.10 -4.73
CA ILE A 44 -4.51 5.44 -5.45
C ILE A 44 -4.48 4.85 -6.87
N GLU A 45 -3.34 4.95 -7.56
CA GLU A 45 -3.16 4.35 -8.88
C GLU A 45 -3.41 2.84 -8.85
N TRP A 46 -2.82 2.12 -7.89
CA TRP A 46 -3.04 0.69 -7.74
C TRP A 46 -4.48 0.33 -7.39
N ALA A 47 -5.11 1.06 -6.45
CA ALA A 47 -6.51 0.84 -6.11
C ALA A 47 -7.43 1.06 -7.32
N MET A 48 -7.20 2.11 -8.11
CA MET A 48 -7.95 2.37 -9.34
C MET A 48 -7.68 1.32 -10.41
N ALA A 49 -6.44 0.87 -10.56
CA ALA A 49 -6.08 -0.18 -11.51
C ALA A 49 -6.77 -1.50 -11.17
N GLU A 50 -6.74 -1.90 -9.91
CA GLU A 50 -7.43 -3.10 -9.44
C GLU A 50 -8.96 -3.02 -9.64
N LEU A 51 -9.55 -1.87 -9.40
CA LEU A 51 -10.98 -1.65 -9.62
C LEU A 51 -11.34 -1.69 -11.11
N LEU A 52 -10.52 -1.11 -11.98
CA LEU A 52 -10.72 -1.17 -13.44
C LEU A 52 -10.50 -2.58 -13.99
N HIS A 53 -9.56 -3.33 -13.40
CA HIS A 53 -9.33 -4.73 -13.74
C HIS A 53 -10.47 -5.64 -13.25
N ASN A 54 -11.20 -5.23 -12.19
CA ASN A 54 -12.34 -5.95 -11.60
C ASN A 54 -13.62 -5.08 -11.61
N PRO A 55 -14.31 -4.90 -12.76
CA PRO A 55 -15.43 -3.96 -12.89
C PRO A 55 -16.60 -4.21 -11.92
N GLU A 56 -16.80 -5.45 -11.51
CA GLU A 56 -17.84 -5.81 -10.53
C GLU A 56 -17.55 -5.21 -9.15
N LYS A 57 -16.27 -5.12 -8.76
CA LYS A 57 -15.84 -4.50 -7.50
C LYS A 57 -15.94 -2.98 -7.57
N MET A 58 -15.61 -2.38 -8.72
CA MET A 58 -15.83 -0.96 -8.97
C MET A 58 -17.30 -0.60 -8.84
N ALA A 59 -18.18 -1.34 -9.52
CA ALA A 59 -19.64 -1.10 -9.46
C ALA A 59 -20.18 -1.23 -8.03
N LYS A 60 -19.65 -2.16 -7.23
CA LYS A 60 -20.03 -2.33 -5.82
C LYS A 60 -19.59 -1.13 -4.99
N ALA A 61 -18.35 -0.62 -5.18
CA ALA A 61 -17.85 0.57 -4.48
C ALA A 61 -18.66 1.83 -4.85
N GLN A 62 -18.95 2.02 -6.12
CA GLN A 62 -19.76 3.15 -6.59
C GLN A 62 -21.20 3.10 -6.02
N ARG A 63 -21.78 1.90 -5.91
CA ARG A 63 -23.10 1.72 -5.30
C ARG A 63 -23.09 2.09 -3.83
N GLU A 64 -22.10 1.62 -3.05
CA GLU A 64 -21.94 2.01 -1.64
C GLU A 64 -21.87 3.54 -1.48
N LEU A 65 -21.07 4.21 -2.33
CA LEU A 65 -20.94 5.66 -2.32
C LEU A 65 -22.28 6.36 -2.62
N GLN A 66 -23.01 5.88 -3.64
CA GLN A 66 -24.33 6.45 -3.96
C GLN A 66 -25.36 6.24 -2.88
N GLU A 67 -25.38 5.09 -2.20
CA GLU A 67 -26.28 4.77 -1.09
C GLU A 67 -26.01 5.67 0.13
N VAL A 68 -24.75 5.98 0.42
CA VAL A 68 -24.37 6.77 1.59
C VAL A 68 -24.45 8.29 1.33
N LEU A 69 -24.02 8.74 0.15
CA LEU A 69 -23.87 10.18 -0.15
C LEU A 69 -25.02 10.75 -0.99
N GLY A 70 -25.78 9.88 -1.69
CA GLY A 70 -26.68 10.30 -2.74
C GLY A 70 -25.94 10.74 -4.02
N LYS A 71 -26.68 11.07 -5.07
CA LYS A 71 -26.12 11.34 -6.38
C LYS A 71 -25.26 12.62 -6.43
N ASP A 72 -25.70 13.67 -5.76
CA ASP A 72 -25.08 15.00 -5.78
C ASP A 72 -24.26 15.31 -4.51
N GLY A 73 -24.02 14.30 -3.69
CA GLY A 73 -23.28 14.44 -2.42
C GLY A 73 -21.80 14.74 -2.69
N ILE A 74 -21.20 15.52 -1.80
CA ILE A 74 -19.76 15.78 -1.79
C ILE A 74 -19.13 14.91 -0.70
N VAL A 75 -18.13 14.11 -1.07
CA VAL A 75 -17.41 13.26 -0.13
C VAL A 75 -16.73 14.09 0.95
N GLN A 76 -16.97 13.77 2.20
CA GLN A 76 -16.34 14.37 3.37
C GLN A 76 -15.57 13.33 4.18
N GLU A 77 -14.60 13.78 4.98
CA GLU A 77 -13.80 12.87 5.84
C GLU A 77 -14.69 12.08 6.81
N SER A 78 -15.77 12.69 7.32
CA SER A 78 -16.73 12.04 8.21
C SER A 78 -17.49 10.88 7.58
N ASP A 79 -17.54 10.80 6.24
CA ASP A 79 -18.25 9.75 5.53
C ASP A 79 -17.43 8.46 5.41
N ILE A 80 -16.09 8.56 5.53
CA ILE A 80 -15.19 7.41 5.41
C ILE A 80 -15.62 6.27 6.35
N SER A 81 -16.05 6.60 7.58
CA SER A 81 -16.49 5.61 8.57
C SER A 81 -17.76 4.85 8.16
N LYS A 82 -18.54 5.39 7.22
CA LYS A 82 -19.80 4.82 6.71
C LYS A 82 -19.59 4.00 5.41
N LEU A 83 -18.35 3.89 4.93
CA LEU A 83 -17.96 3.27 3.66
C LEU A 83 -17.09 2.02 3.90
N PRO A 84 -17.63 0.95 4.49
CA PRO A 84 -16.86 -0.24 4.84
C PRO A 84 -16.25 -0.94 3.64
N TYR A 85 -16.91 -0.94 2.48
CA TYR A 85 -16.36 -1.56 1.28
C TYR A 85 -15.20 -0.75 0.69
N LEU A 86 -15.31 0.57 0.67
CA LEU A 86 -14.21 1.45 0.29
C LEU A 86 -12.99 1.25 1.20
N GLN A 87 -13.19 1.14 2.51
CA GLN A 87 -12.12 0.86 3.47
C GLN A 87 -11.47 -0.51 3.19
N ALA A 88 -12.28 -1.51 2.86
CA ALA A 88 -11.81 -2.84 2.48
C ALA A 88 -10.98 -2.80 1.20
N ILE A 89 -11.38 -2.02 0.18
CA ILE A 89 -10.60 -1.79 -1.05
C ILE A 89 -9.22 -1.21 -0.73
N VAL A 90 -9.15 -0.19 0.12
CA VAL A 90 -7.88 0.46 0.47
C VAL A 90 -6.97 -0.50 1.25
N LYS A 91 -7.52 -1.27 2.20
CA LYS A 91 -6.74 -2.31 2.92
C LYS A 91 -6.20 -3.37 1.96
N GLU A 92 -7.00 -3.81 1.00
CA GLU A 92 -6.60 -4.82 0.02
C GLU A 92 -5.55 -4.27 -0.95
N ALA A 93 -5.66 -3.00 -1.35
CA ALA A 93 -4.62 -2.33 -2.14
C ALA A 93 -3.28 -2.27 -1.37
N PHE A 94 -3.30 -1.92 -0.10
CA PHE A 94 -2.10 -1.95 0.75
C PHE A 94 -1.53 -3.35 0.93
N ARG A 95 -2.37 -4.38 0.99
CA ARG A 95 -1.92 -5.78 1.10
C ARG A 95 -1.21 -6.24 -0.16
N LEU A 96 -1.82 -6.04 -1.33
CA LEU A 96 -1.28 -6.47 -2.62
C LEU A 96 -0.14 -5.57 -3.09
N HIS A 97 -0.31 -4.26 -3.02
CA HIS A 97 0.62 -3.28 -3.59
C HIS A 97 1.15 -2.31 -2.52
N PRO A 98 1.87 -2.83 -1.48
CA PRO A 98 2.43 -1.95 -0.45
C PRO A 98 3.42 -0.98 -1.08
N PRO A 99 3.29 0.36 -0.89
CA PRO A 99 4.20 1.34 -1.48
C PRO A 99 5.66 1.12 -1.10
N GLY A 100 5.91 0.71 0.15
CA GLY A 100 7.23 0.34 0.65
C GLY A 100 7.36 -1.16 0.87
N PRO A 101 7.59 -1.98 -0.18
CA PRO A 101 7.49 -3.44 -0.11
C PRO A 101 8.50 -4.09 0.85
N LEU A 102 9.60 -3.42 1.15
CA LEU A 102 10.64 -3.88 2.08
C LEU A 102 10.73 -3.01 3.35
N LEU A 103 9.84 -2.04 3.52
CA LEU A 103 9.89 -0.98 4.51
C LEU A 103 11.22 -0.20 4.54
N ALA A 104 11.34 0.77 5.43
CA ALA A 104 12.62 1.45 5.67
C ALA A 104 13.59 0.50 6.38
N PRO A 105 14.86 0.43 5.96
CA PRO A 105 15.85 -0.45 6.58
C PRO A 105 16.03 -0.17 8.08
N HIS A 106 16.17 -1.23 8.87
CA HIS A 106 16.56 -1.19 10.26
C HIS A 106 18.02 -1.59 10.40
N LYS A 107 18.76 -0.96 11.30
CA LYS A 107 20.14 -1.33 11.62
C LYS A 107 20.18 -2.00 12.98
N ALA A 108 20.82 -3.17 13.08
CA ALA A 108 21.06 -3.85 14.34
C ALA A 108 22.16 -3.12 15.13
N GLU A 109 21.85 -2.63 16.33
CA GLU A 109 22.81 -1.93 17.20
C GLU A 109 23.74 -2.87 17.98
N SER A 110 23.32 -4.13 18.12
CA SER A 110 24.06 -5.21 18.73
C SER A 110 23.74 -6.51 18.01
N ASP A 111 24.47 -7.58 18.32
CA ASP A 111 24.06 -8.92 17.90
C ASP A 111 22.70 -9.25 18.51
N VAL A 112 21.75 -9.70 17.67
CA VAL A 112 20.38 -10.01 18.08
C VAL A 112 20.01 -11.40 17.61
N GLU A 113 19.49 -12.21 18.52
CA GLU A 113 18.92 -13.52 18.17
C GLU A 113 17.47 -13.35 17.69
N ILE A 114 17.20 -13.81 16.46
CA ILE A 114 15.84 -13.90 15.91
C ILE A 114 15.56 -15.38 15.62
N ARG A 115 14.79 -16.03 16.46
CA ARG A 115 14.58 -17.48 16.46
C ARG A 115 15.92 -18.21 16.56
N VAL A 116 16.31 -18.93 15.50
CA VAL A 116 17.55 -19.73 15.42
C VAL A 116 18.70 -18.99 14.70
N PHE A 117 18.51 -17.74 14.36
CA PHE A 117 19.47 -16.95 13.59
C PHE A 117 20.04 -15.81 14.43
N THR A 118 21.37 -15.66 14.40
CA THR A 118 22.04 -14.49 14.93
C THR A 118 22.14 -13.42 13.86
N VAL A 119 21.56 -12.25 14.11
CA VAL A 119 21.71 -11.04 13.28
C VAL A 119 22.89 -10.26 13.84
N PRO A 120 24.02 -10.17 13.12
CA PRO A 120 25.19 -9.46 13.61
C PRO A 120 24.93 -7.97 13.80
N LYS A 121 25.66 -7.36 14.72
CA LYS A 121 25.74 -5.91 14.87
C LYS A 121 26.04 -5.24 13.51
N ASN A 122 25.43 -4.08 13.27
CA ASN A 122 25.50 -3.30 12.04
C ASN A 122 24.82 -3.91 10.81
N SER A 123 24.21 -5.09 10.90
CA SER A 123 23.41 -5.64 9.80
C SER A 123 22.22 -4.75 9.50
N GLN A 124 21.91 -4.57 8.22
CA GLN A 124 20.62 -4.01 7.78
C GLN A 124 19.58 -5.10 7.75
N VAL A 125 18.41 -4.80 8.32
CA VAL A 125 17.24 -5.69 8.37
C VAL A 125 16.12 -5.06 7.55
N LEU A 126 15.65 -5.78 6.56
CA LEU A 126 14.51 -5.40 5.71
C LEU A 126 13.32 -6.29 6.04
N VAL A 127 12.14 -5.70 6.18
CA VAL A 127 10.90 -6.43 6.42
C VAL A 127 10.13 -6.54 5.10
N ASN A 128 9.99 -7.75 4.58
CA ASN A 128 9.35 -8.00 3.29
C ASN A 128 7.82 -8.03 3.44
N VAL A 129 7.19 -6.85 3.51
CA VAL A 129 5.73 -6.73 3.63
C VAL A 129 4.99 -7.16 2.37
N TRP A 130 5.65 -7.10 1.22
CA TRP A 130 5.11 -7.64 -0.03
C TRP A 130 4.89 -9.16 0.07
N ALA A 131 5.85 -9.89 0.62
CA ALA A 131 5.72 -11.33 0.82
C ALA A 131 4.72 -11.66 1.95
N ILE A 132 4.68 -10.86 3.03
CA ILE A 132 3.69 -11.01 4.11
C ILE A 132 2.27 -10.90 3.54
N GLY A 133 2.01 -9.89 2.71
CA GLY A 133 0.71 -9.70 2.07
C GLY A 133 0.31 -10.81 1.09
N ARG A 134 1.25 -11.67 0.68
CA ARG A 134 1.05 -12.78 -0.27
C ARG A 134 1.27 -14.16 0.33
N ASP A 135 1.41 -14.26 1.65
CA ASP A 135 1.61 -15.54 2.33
C ASP A 135 0.33 -16.40 2.29
N PRO A 136 0.37 -17.57 1.61
CA PRO A 136 -0.80 -18.44 1.51
C PRO A 136 -1.20 -19.11 2.82
N SER A 137 -0.32 -19.09 3.83
CA SER A 137 -0.67 -19.59 5.17
C SER A 137 -1.59 -18.62 5.93
N THR A 138 -1.57 -17.33 5.55
CA THR A 138 -2.37 -16.27 6.16
C THR A 138 -3.54 -15.86 5.28
N TRP A 139 -3.31 -15.74 3.96
CA TRP A 139 -4.26 -15.18 3.02
C TRP A 139 -4.78 -16.24 2.03
N SER A 140 -6.07 -16.51 2.04
CA SER A 140 -6.69 -17.32 1.00
C SER A 140 -6.63 -16.59 -0.35
N ASN A 141 -6.28 -17.28 -1.44
CA ASN A 141 -6.07 -16.69 -2.78
C ASN A 141 -5.19 -15.42 -2.70
N PRO A 142 -3.93 -15.52 -2.22
CA PRO A 142 -3.12 -14.38 -1.81
C PRO A 142 -2.81 -13.40 -2.94
N ASN A 143 -2.83 -13.85 -4.19
CA ASN A 143 -2.54 -13.02 -5.37
C ASN A 143 -3.79 -12.39 -6.00
N ALA A 144 -4.99 -12.70 -5.50
CA ALA A 144 -6.23 -12.11 -5.99
C ALA A 144 -6.59 -10.85 -5.19
N PHE A 145 -7.12 -9.85 -5.88
CA PHE A 145 -7.70 -8.65 -5.26
C PHE A 145 -9.10 -8.95 -4.75
N VAL A 146 -9.25 -9.16 -3.45
CA VAL A 146 -10.51 -9.55 -2.80
C VAL A 146 -10.79 -8.65 -1.59
N PRO A 147 -11.34 -7.45 -1.77
CA PRO A 147 -11.68 -6.54 -0.67
C PRO A 147 -12.56 -7.17 0.40
N GLU A 148 -13.41 -8.11 0.01
CA GLU A 148 -14.36 -8.81 0.88
C GLU A 148 -13.69 -9.48 2.09
N ARG A 149 -12.40 -9.81 2.02
CA ARG A 149 -11.66 -10.40 3.16
C ARG A 149 -11.55 -9.47 4.37
N PHE A 150 -11.72 -8.17 4.15
CA PHE A 150 -11.69 -7.14 5.18
C PHE A 150 -13.07 -6.71 5.68
N LEU A 151 -14.15 -7.25 5.11
CA LEU A 151 -15.51 -6.98 5.61
C LEU A 151 -15.76 -7.81 6.87
N GLY A 152 -16.12 -7.14 7.98
CA GLY A 152 -16.32 -7.81 9.27
C GLY A 152 -15.03 -8.37 9.88
N CYS A 153 -13.85 -7.88 9.45
CA CYS A 153 -12.54 -8.29 9.92
C CYS A 153 -11.88 -7.11 10.67
N ASP A 154 -11.31 -7.40 11.84
CA ASP A 154 -10.69 -6.39 12.71
C ASP A 154 -9.24 -6.04 12.31
N ILE A 155 -8.65 -6.74 11.32
CA ILE A 155 -7.29 -6.46 10.83
C ILE A 155 -7.19 -5.02 10.35
N ASP A 156 -6.20 -4.29 10.88
CA ASP A 156 -5.97 -2.86 10.60
C ASP A 156 -4.49 -2.61 10.22
N VAL A 157 -4.25 -1.49 9.56
CA VAL A 157 -2.91 -1.04 9.13
C VAL A 157 -2.11 -0.34 10.23
N LYS A 158 -2.59 -0.29 11.46
CA LYS A 158 -1.98 0.44 12.61
C LYS A 158 -0.78 -0.25 13.25
N GLY A 159 -0.22 -1.27 12.61
CA GLY A 159 1.00 -1.94 13.05
C GLY A 159 0.83 -2.87 14.27
N ARG A 160 -0.39 -3.36 14.53
CA ARG A 160 -0.72 -4.37 15.53
C ARG A 160 -0.94 -5.74 14.91
N ASP A 161 -1.49 -5.76 13.72
CA ASP A 161 -1.81 -6.94 12.94
C ASP A 161 -0.67 -7.18 11.95
N PHE A 162 0.27 -8.04 12.33
CA PHE A 162 1.52 -8.24 11.58
C PHE A 162 1.31 -8.85 10.19
N GLU A 163 0.12 -9.34 9.91
CA GLU A 163 -0.31 -9.77 8.58
C GLU A 163 -0.47 -8.60 7.61
N LEU A 164 -0.72 -7.38 8.12
CA LEU A 164 -0.97 -6.18 7.31
C LEU A 164 -0.26 -4.95 7.93
N ILE A 165 1.01 -4.77 7.60
CA ILE A 165 1.84 -3.67 8.11
C ILE A 165 2.45 -2.78 7.00
N PRO A 166 1.63 -2.21 6.10
CA PRO A 166 2.15 -1.38 5.00
C PRO A 166 2.86 -0.11 5.48
N PHE A 167 2.55 0.33 6.69
CA PHE A 167 3.16 1.49 7.35
C PHE A 167 4.24 1.10 8.37
N GLY A 168 4.64 -0.18 8.42
CA GLY A 168 5.51 -0.69 9.46
C GLY A 168 4.82 -0.86 10.81
N ALA A 169 5.60 -1.02 11.87
CA ALA A 169 5.11 -1.23 13.23
C ALA A 169 6.08 -0.66 14.28
N GLY A 170 5.60 -0.56 15.55
CA GLY A 170 6.40 -0.18 16.69
C GLY A 170 6.91 1.27 16.64
N ARG A 171 8.10 1.51 17.20
CA ARG A 171 8.67 2.87 17.38
C ARG A 171 9.00 3.60 16.08
N ARG A 172 9.06 2.91 14.96
CA ARG A 172 9.38 3.45 13.63
C ARG A 172 8.21 3.31 12.65
N ILE A 173 6.99 3.18 13.15
CA ILE A 173 5.79 3.24 12.34
C ILE A 173 5.74 4.57 11.58
N CYS A 174 5.21 4.56 10.37
CA CYS A 174 5.12 5.74 9.52
C CYS A 174 4.36 6.88 10.23
N LEU A 175 5.00 8.03 10.37
CA LEU A 175 4.38 9.23 10.97
C LEU A 175 3.25 9.80 10.09
N GLY A 176 3.32 9.57 8.78
CA GLY A 176 2.32 10.00 7.81
C GLY A 176 1.05 9.13 7.77
N LEU A 177 0.98 8.02 8.53
CA LEU A 177 -0.16 7.10 8.49
C LEU A 177 -1.53 7.80 8.64
N PRO A 178 -1.75 8.71 9.62
CA PRO A 178 -3.04 9.37 9.76
C PRO A 178 -3.42 10.23 8.54
N LEU A 179 -2.44 10.92 7.95
CA LEU A 179 -2.64 11.72 6.75
C LEU A 179 -2.90 10.84 5.52
N ALA A 180 -2.06 9.84 5.30
CA ALA A 180 -2.18 8.90 4.20
C ALA A 180 -3.53 8.18 4.21
N HIS A 181 -3.96 7.70 5.40
CA HIS A 181 -5.27 7.07 5.56
C HIS A 181 -6.40 7.98 5.11
N ARG A 182 -6.42 9.25 5.53
CA ARG A 182 -7.44 10.22 5.15
C ARG A 182 -7.39 10.53 3.65
N MET A 183 -6.21 10.85 3.14
CA MET A 183 -6.01 11.27 1.75
C MET A 183 -6.37 10.17 0.76
N VAL A 184 -5.92 8.94 0.99
CA VAL A 184 -6.21 7.80 0.09
C VAL A 184 -7.71 7.56 0.01
N HIS A 185 -8.41 7.53 1.17
CA HIS A 185 -9.85 7.29 1.19
C HIS A 185 -10.62 8.45 0.54
N LEU A 186 -10.31 9.70 0.87
CA LEU A 186 -11.00 10.88 0.31
C LEU A 186 -10.83 10.98 -1.20
N ILE A 187 -9.60 10.81 -1.70
CA ILE A 187 -9.33 10.93 -3.12
C ILE A 187 -9.98 9.77 -3.88
N LEU A 188 -9.82 8.53 -3.40
CA LEU A 188 -10.42 7.37 -4.04
C LEU A 188 -11.95 7.47 -4.05
N ALA A 189 -12.57 7.82 -2.92
CA ALA A 189 -14.02 8.04 -2.84
C ALA A 189 -14.50 9.12 -3.81
N SER A 190 -13.79 10.25 -3.87
CA SER A 190 -14.13 11.37 -4.77
C SER A 190 -14.03 10.97 -6.24
N LEU A 191 -13.00 10.22 -6.62
CA LEU A 191 -12.82 9.72 -7.98
C LEU A 191 -13.93 8.74 -8.38
N LEU A 192 -14.30 7.82 -7.47
CA LEU A 192 -15.31 6.80 -7.73
C LEU A 192 -16.74 7.37 -7.70
N HIS A 193 -16.99 8.40 -6.89
CA HIS A 193 -18.31 9.01 -6.77
C HIS A 193 -18.61 10.00 -7.91
N SER A 194 -17.59 10.79 -8.31
CA SER A 194 -17.79 11.87 -9.29
C SER A 194 -17.72 11.41 -10.74
N TYR A 195 -17.12 10.23 -11.00
CA TYR A 195 -16.85 9.79 -12.36
C TYR A 195 -17.15 8.31 -12.58
N ALA A 196 -17.74 7.99 -13.72
CA ALA A 196 -17.61 6.68 -14.32
C ALA A 196 -16.28 6.60 -15.08
N TRP A 197 -15.66 5.44 -15.12
CA TRP A 197 -14.31 5.28 -15.66
C TRP A 197 -14.30 4.29 -16.82
N LYS A 198 -13.54 4.62 -17.86
CA LYS A 198 -13.25 3.72 -18.98
C LYS A 198 -11.75 3.58 -19.16
N LEU A 199 -11.32 2.40 -19.58
CA LEU A 199 -9.96 2.19 -20.06
C LEU A 199 -9.77 2.89 -21.41
N ASP A 200 -8.55 3.35 -21.66
CA ASP A 200 -8.15 4.03 -22.89
C ASP A 200 -8.16 3.06 -24.08
N ASP A 201 -8.34 3.60 -25.30
CA ASP A 201 -8.24 2.89 -26.58
C ASP A 201 -9.02 1.57 -26.71
N GLY A 202 -10.13 1.40 -25.98
CA GLY A 202 -10.93 0.19 -26.02
C GLY A 202 -10.26 -1.03 -25.37
N MET A 203 -9.22 -0.82 -24.57
CA MET A 203 -8.56 -1.87 -23.77
C MET A 203 -9.57 -2.59 -22.89
N LYS A 204 -9.50 -3.92 -22.86
CA LYS A 204 -10.31 -4.72 -21.94
C LYS A 204 -9.66 -4.83 -20.58
N PRO A 205 -10.42 -4.96 -19.49
CA PRO A 205 -9.86 -5.18 -18.15
C PRO A 205 -8.81 -6.29 -18.07
N ALA A 206 -9.03 -7.40 -18.77
CA ALA A 206 -8.10 -8.54 -18.80
C ALA A 206 -6.77 -8.25 -19.51
N ASP A 207 -6.72 -7.23 -20.37
CA ASP A 207 -5.53 -6.88 -21.15
C ASP A 207 -4.67 -5.83 -20.44
N MET A 208 -5.08 -5.36 -19.25
CA MET A 208 -4.32 -4.39 -18.47
C MET A 208 -2.98 -4.98 -17.99
N ASP A 209 -1.90 -4.21 -18.18
CA ASP A 209 -0.62 -4.56 -17.55
C ASP A 209 -0.67 -4.30 -16.04
N MET A 210 -0.69 -5.38 -15.26
CA MET A 210 -0.67 -5.35 -13.80
C MET A 210 0.72 -5.66 -13.21
N ASN A 211 1.78 -5.60 -14.03
CA ASN A 211 3.15 -5.83 -13.58
C ASN A 211 3.64 -4.71 -12.67
N GLU A 212 4.38 -5.12 -11.63
CA GLU A 212 4.98 -4.26 -10.63
C GLU A 212 6.44 -3.95 -10.99
N LYS A 213 6.86 -2.72 -10.74
CA LYS A 213 8.25 -2.27 -10.82
C LYS A 213 8.69 -1.73 -9.48
N LEU A 214 9.72 -2.35 -8.92
CA LEU A 214 10.36 -1.86 -7.69
C LEU A 214 11.30 -0.70 -8.02
N GLY A 215 11.04 0.45 -7.42
CA GLY A 215 11.90 1.63 -7.39
C GLY A 215 12.15 2.04 -5.93
N LEU A 216 12.07 3.34 -5.64
CA LEU A 216 11.97 3.81 -4.26
C LEU A 216 10.66 3.32 -3.62
N THR A 217 9.60 3.31 -4.40
CA THR A 217 8.29 2.74 -4.09
C THR A 217 7.90 1.69 -5.12
N LEU A 218 6.81 0.97 -4.87
CA LEU A 218 6.27 -0.04 -5.77
C LEU A 218 5.30 0.61 -6.75
N HIS A 219 5.69 0.70 -8.01
CA HIS A 219 4.90 1.30 -9.09
C HIS A 219 4.40 0.26 -10.10
N LYS A 220 3.43 0.66 -10.90
CA LYS A 220 3.09 -0.05 -12.13
C LYS A 220 4.21 0.11 -13.17
N VAL A 221 4.50 -0.96 -13.93
CA VAL A 221 5.42 -0.88 -15.09
C VAL A 221 4.86 0.09 -16.14
N GLN A 222 3.57 -0.05 -16.44
CA GLN A 222 2.83 0.87 -17.30
C GLN A 222 1.90 1.71 -16.43
N PRO A 223 2.06 3.05 -16.39
CA PRO A 223 1.15 3.93 -15.66
C PRO A 223 -0.29 3.73 -16.10
N LEU A 224 -1.22 3.84 -15.16
CA LEU A 224 -2.64 3.69 -15.43
C LEU A 224 -3.13 4.82 -16.35
N ARG A 225 -3.80 4.43 -17.44
CA ARG A 225 -4.51 5.35 -18.32
C ARG A 225 -6.00 5.02 -18.28
N ALA A 226 -6.79 5.97 -17.82
CA ALA A 226 -8.24 5.81 -17.72
C ALA A 226 -8.93 7.15 -18.03
N ILE A 227 -10.09 7.08 -18.65
CA ILE A 227 -10.86 8.24 -19.08
C ILE A 227 -12.01 8.45 -18.09
N PRO A 228 -12.04 9.59 -17.36
CA PRO A 228 -13.17 9.95 -16.51
C PRO A 228 -14.36 10.43 -17.35
N ILE A 229 -15.55 9.93 -17.03
CA ILE A 229 -16.81 10.37 -17.60
C ILE A 229 -17.65 10.91 -16.44
N LYS A 230 -17.99 12.19 -16.47
CA LYS A 230 -18.79 12.80 -15.41
C LYS A 230 -20.17 12.12 -15.35
N VAL A 231 -20.56 11.72 -14.13
CA VAL A 231 -21.85 11.06 -13.85
C VAL A 231 -22.94 12.10 -13.52
#